data_e27c424e482efe6116a98d5b05827d8b
#
_entry.id   e27c424e482efe6116a98d5b05827d8b
#
_cell.length_a   1.000
_cell.length_b   1.000
_cell.length_c   1.000
_cell.angle_alpha   90.00
_cell.angle_beta   90.00
_cell.angle_gamma   90.00
#
_symmetry.space_group_name_H-M   'P 1'
#
loop_
_entity.id
_entity.type
_entity.pdbx_description
1 polymer ?
#
loop_
_entity_poly.entity_id
_entity_poly.type
_entity_poly.pdbx_seq_one_letter_code
_entity_poly.pdbx_strand_id
1 'polypeptide(L)'
;PPLHGAVAAGAGPLLGLAGVCLTFALIGPGWSAPFEAQETWNRTFRGPAAGLWDGTAAAWDGVRQLIHGRPPPLYFTEAAGDPLAIARHNVLLWLTLALAVALLIGVWRRLSAAHAAYATAALLLPLSYPVAPQPLMSMPRFAAVLYPLFLVAGLGLARMPRAAAVSVLAASAGGLAAVSAIFTCWRWVA
;
A
#
# COMPACT_ATOMS: atom_id res chain seq x y z
N PRO A 1 -4.69 1.85 -30.05
CA PRO A 1 -3.99 3.11 -29.95
C PRO A 1 -2.74 3.07 -30.82
N PRO A 2 -2.37 4.17 -31.50
CA PRO A 2 -1.17 4.20 -32.31
C PRO A 2 0.06 3.93 -31.43
N LEU A 3 1.02 3.16 -31.96
CA LEU A 3 2.24 2.72 -31.25
C LEU A 3 2.99 3.88 -30.56
N HIS A 4 3.05 5.04 -31.21
CA HIS A 4 3.70 6.23 -30.65
C HIS A 4 3.01 6.76 -29.37
N GLY A 5 1.70 6.65 -29.24
CA GLY A 5 0.99 7.01 -28.02
C GLY A 5 1.29 6.05 -26.85
N ALA A 6 1.42 4.75 -27.14
CA ALA A 6 1.78 3.76 -26.12
C ALA A 6 3.24 3.91 -25.66
N VAL A 7 4.15 4.22 -26.61
CA VAL A 7 5.57 4.51 -26.29
C VAL A 7 5.69 5.78 -25.46
N ALA A 8 4.99 6.85 -25.83
CA ALA A 8 5.00 8.11 -25.06
C ALA A 8 4.45 7.93 -23.64
N ALA A 9 3.36 7.17 -23.49
CA ALA A 9 2.79 6.86 -22.19
C ALA A 9 3.72 6.04 -21.30
N GLY A 10 4.48 5.10 -21.89
CA GLY A 10 5.48 4.30 -21.17
C GLY A 10 6.76 5.08 -20.83
N ALA A 11 7.18 5.99 -21.71
CA ALA A 11 8.39 6.79 -21.52
C ALA A 11 8.21 7.91 -20.48
N GLY A 12 7.00 8.46 -20.31
CA GLY A 12 6.72 9.58 -19.42
C GLY A 12 7.23 9.39 -17.98
N PRO A 13 6.89 8.31 -17.29
CA PRO A 13 7.37 8.04 -15.93
C PRO A 13 8.90 7.92 -15.83
N LEU A 14 9.54 7.31 -16.83
CA LEU A 14 11.01 7.15 -16.87
C LEU A 14 11.69 8.51 -17.07
N LEU A 15 11.16 9.34 -17.95
CA LEU A 15 11.66 10.71 -18.18
C LEU A 15 11.45 11.58 -16.94
N GLY A 16 10.31 11.41 -16.24
CA GLY A 16 10.05 12.09 -14.98
C GLY A 16 11.07 11.72 -13.91
N LEU A 17 11.34 10.43 -13.73
CA LEU A 17 12.36 9.94 -12.81
C LEU A 17 13.74 10.43 -13.18
N ALA A 18 14.11 10.34 -14.45
CA ALA A 18 15.40 10.86 -14.94
C ALA A 18 15.54 12.38 -14.69
N GLY A 19 14.46 13.14 -14.89
CA GLY A 19 14.41 14.58 -14.58
C GLY A 19 14.64 14.87 -13.10
N VAL A 20 14.04 14.12 -12.20
CA VAL A 20 14.26 14.23 -10.76
C VAL A 20 15.71 13.91 -10.40
N CYS A 21 16.24 12.78 -10.89
CA CYS A 21 17.64 12.39 -10.65
C CYS A 21 18.61 13.45 -11.18
N LEU A 22 18.36 14.00 -12.39
CA LEU A 22 19.16 15.07 -12.96
C LEU A 22 19.11 16.35 -12.10
N THR A 23 17.94 16.73 -11.62
CA THR A 23 17.80 17.89 -10.73
C THR A 23 18.64 17.72 -9.47
N PHE A 24 18.58 16.56 -8.81
CA PHE A 24 19.41 16.29 -7.64
C PHE A 24 20.91 16.22 -7.97
N ALA A 25 21.28 15.75 -9.17
CA ALA A 25 22.68 15.78 -9.62
C ALA A 25 23.23 17.20 -9.82
N LEU A 26 22.38 18.14 -10.28
CA LEU A 26 22.80 19.51 -10.60
C LEU A 26 22.81 20.46 -9.39
N ILE A 27 21.85 20.31 -8.48
CA ILE A 27 21.63 21.28 -7.39
C ILE A 27 21.64 20.65 -5.98
N GLY A 28 21.75 19.36 -5.88
CA GLY A 28 21.59 18.62 -4.63
C GLY A 28 22.74 17.66 -4.31
N PRO A 29 22.47 16.70 -3.45
CA PRO A 29 23.46 15.75 -2.91
C PRO A 29 23.90 14.66 -3.88
N GLY A 30 23.35 14.61 -5.10
CA GLY A 30 23.70 13.62 -6.12
C GLY A 30 22.48 12.94 -6.75
N TRP A 31 22.68 12.33 -7.91
CA TRP A 31 21.58 11.68 -8.67
C TRP A 31 20.91 10.50 -7.93
N SER A 32 21.64 9.87 -7.00
CA SER A 32 21.18 8.74 -6.20
C SER A 32 20.32 9.14 -4.99
N ALA A 33 20.31 10.42 -4.63
CA ALA A 33 19.63 10.91 -3.42
C ALA A 33 18.16 10.47 -3.26
N PRO A 34 17.33 10.40 -4.32
CA PRO A 34 15.96 9.91 -4.18
C PRO A 34 15.89 8.44 -3.76
N PHE A 35 16.89 7.63 -4.09
CA PHE A 35 16.98 6.22 -3.73
C PHE A 35 17.55 6.05 -2.32
N GLU A 36 18.61 6.78 -1.99
CA GLU A 36 19.24 6.81 -0.66
C GLU A 36 18.27 7.30 0.42
N ALA A 37 17.37 8.23 0.08
CA ALA A 37 16.30 8.65 0.99
C ALA A 37 15.40 7.51 1.46
N GLN A 38 15.30 6.41 0.71
CA GLN A 38 14.53 5.23 1.15
C GLN A 38 15.22 4.49 2.30
N GLU A 39 16.53 4.57 2.41
CA GLU A 39 17.31 3.97 3.51
C GLU A 39 16.97 4.63 4.85
N THR A 40 16.66 5.93 4.87
CA THR A 40 16.19 6.65 6.06
C THR A 40 14.93 6.01 6.66
N TRP A 41 14.13 5.35 5.83
CA TRP A 41 12.94 4.60 6.26
C TRP A 41 13.21 3.10 6.45
N ASN A 42 14.48 2.69 6.54
CA ASN A 42 14.88 1.27 6.59
C ASN A 42 14.30 0.43 5.44
N ARG A 43 14.10 1.04 4.27
CA ARG A 43 13.58 0.36 3.09
C ARG A 43 14.72 -0.17 2.25
N THR A 44 14.85 -1.49 2.22
CA THR A 44 15.82 -2.18 1.36
C THR A 44 15.09 -3.08 0.37
N PHE A 45 15.61 -3.15 -0.85
CA PHE A 45 15.04 -4.04 -1.86
C PHE A 45 15.29 -5.50 -1.50
N ARG A 46 14.22 -6.26 -1.30
CA ARG A 46 14.27 -7.72 -0.99
C ARG A 46 13.37 -8.54 -1.91
N GLY A 47 12.76 -7.88 -2.89
CA GLY A 47 11.79 -8.49 -3.80
C GLY A 47 10.40 -8.67 -3.19
N PRO A 48 9.35 -8.81 -4.04
CA PRO A 48 7.95 -8.80 -3.59
C PRO A 48 7.58 -10.02 -2.73
N ALA A 49 8.25 -11.15 -2.92
CA ALA A 49 8.03 -12.34 -2.10
C ALA A 49 8.42 -12.12 -0.63
N ALA A 50 9.47 -11.33 -0.38
CA ALA A 50 9.88 -10.99 0.98
C ALA A 50 8.81 -10.15 1.69
N GLY A 51 8.27 -9.10 1.04
CA GLY A 51 7.22 -8.28 1.63
C GLY A 51 5.93 -9.05 1.89
N LEU A 52 5.57 -9.97 1.00
CA LEU A 52 4.41 -10.85 1.21
C LEU A 52 4.62 -11.79 2.40
N TRP A 53 5.80 -12.41 2.48
CA TRP A 53 6.14 -13.33 3.56
C TRP A 53 6.22 -12.61 4.91
N ASP A 54 7.05 -11.57 4.98
CA ASP A 54 7.27 -10.81 6.21
C ASP A 54 5.95 -10.15 6.69
N GLY A 55 5.13 -9.64 5.75
CA GLY A 55 3.82 -9.08 6.05
C GLY A 55 2.83 -10.12 6.60
N THR A 56 2.85 -11.34 6.05
CA THR A 56 2.00 -12.43 6.55
C THR A 56 2.45 -12.91 7.92
N ALA A 57 3.76 -13.02 8.13
CA ALA A 57 4.34 -13.37 9.43
C ALA A 57 4.00 -12.31 10.50
N ALA A 58 4.19 -11.03 10.18
CA ALA A 58 3.87 -9.93 11.09
C ALA A 58 2.37 -9.86 11.44
N ALA A 59 1.49 -10.14 10.47
CA ALA A 59 0.05 -10.21 10.72
C ALA A 59 -0.31 -11.41 11.61
N TRP A 60 0.28 -12.58 11.36
CA TRP A 60 0.08 -13.77 12.18
C TRP A 60 0.53 -13.54 13.62
N ASP A 61 1.72 -12.99 13.81
CA ASP A 61 2.22 -12.63 15.14
C ASP A 61 1.33 -11.56 15.79
N GLY A 62 0.81 -10.61 15.02
CA GLY A 62 -0.16 -9.64 15.48
C GLY A 62 -1.43 -10.30 16.01
N VAL A 63 -2.00 -11.26 15.30
CA VAL A 63 -3.16 -12.05 15.78
C VAL A 63 -2.84 -12.76 17.09
N ARG A 64 -1.69 -13.42 17.18
CA ARG A 64 -1.27 -14.12 18.40
C ARG A 64 -1.13 -13.17 19.59
N GLN A 65 -0.53 -11.99 19.38
CA GLN A 65 -0.38 -10.96 20.41
C GLN A 65 -1.75 -10.45 20.90
N LEU A 66 -2.67 -10.20 19.97
CA LEU A 66 -4.02 -9.75 20.32
C LEU A 66 -4.81 -10.79 21.12
N ILE A 67 -4.68 -12.08 20.76
CA ILE A 67 -5.36 -13.17 21.49
C ILE A 67 -4.80 -13.35 22.90
N HIS A 68 -3.49 -13.27 23.07
CA HIS A 68 -2.84 -13.51 24.35
C HIS A 68 -2.68 -12.24 25.19
N GLY A 69 -2.96 -11.04 24.64
CA GLY A 69 -2.75 -9.76 25.32
C GLY A 69 -1.30 -9.48 25.72
N ARG A 70 -0.34 -10.19 25.11
CA ARG A 70 1.08 -10.12 25.48
C ARG A 70 1.91 -9.67 24.29
N PRO A 71 2.48 -8.47 24.32
CA PRO A 71 3.44 -8.04 23.31
C PRO A 71 4.73 -8.87 23.43
N PRO A 72 5.42 -9.17 22.31
CA PRO A 72 6.74 -9.77 22.38
C PRO A 72 7.74 -8.83 23.04
N PRO A 73 8.72 -9.35 23.79
CA PRO A 73 9.68 -8.54 24.55
C PRO A 73 10.60 -7.65 23.70
N LEU A 74 10.60 -7.82 22.37
CA LEU A 74 11.44 -7.08 21.42
C LEU A 74 10.72 -5.92 20.70
N TYR A 75 9.46 -5.65 21.00
CA TYR A 75 8.80 -4.47 20.42
C TYR A 75 9.29 -3.22 21.14
N PHE A 76 9.77 -2.27 20.36
CA PHE A 76 10.22 -0.94 20.73
C PHE A 76 9.35 -0.32 21.83
N THR A 77 9.69 -0.57 23.06
CA THR A 77 9.00 -0.01 24.22
C THR A 77 9.21 1.49 24.35
N GLU A 78 10.29 2.01 23.74
CA GLU A 78 10.68 3.42 23.89
C GLU A 78 10.13 4.37 22.82
N ALA A 79 9.85 3.87 21.60
CA ALA A 79 9.49 4.76 20.49
C ALA A 79 8.03 4.73 20.05
N ALA A 80 7.22 3.76 20.44
CA ALA A 80 5.96 3.47 19.75
C ALA A 80 4.70 3.42 20.62
N GLY A 81 4.75 3.69 21.88
CA GLY A 81 3.56 3.60 22.71
C GLY A 81 3.05 2.15 22.85
N ASP A 82 1.76 1.91 22.63
CA ASP A 82 1.11 0.61 22.84
C ASP A 82 1.55 -0.47 21.82
N PRO A 83 2.26 -1.53 22.23
CA PRO A 83 2.67 -2.64 21.33
C PRO A 83 1.49 -3.37 20.70
N LEU A 84 0.32 -3.39 21.36
CA LEU A 84 -0.89 -3.96 20.80
C LEU A 84 -1.47 -3.09 19.66
N ALA A 85 -1.17 -1.79 19.64
CA ALA A 85 -1.50 -0.94 18.49
C ALA A 85 -0.75 -1.38 17.24
N ILE A 86 0.53 -1.74 17.34
CA ILE A 86 1.34 -2.27 16.22
C ILE A 86 0.76 -3.61 15.75
N ALA A 87 0.40 -4.49 16.67
CA ALA A 87 -0.21 -5.78 16.36
C ALA A 87 -1.52 -5.61 15.56
N ARG A 88 -2.42 -4.73 16.03
CA ARG A 88 -3.67 -4.39 15.32
C ARG A 88 -3.38 -3.83 13.93
N HIS A 89 -2.40 -2.95 13.85
CA HIS A 89 -2.03 -2.30 12.60
C HIS A 89 -1.50 -3.33 11.57
N ASN A 90 -0.62 -4.24 11.97
CA ASN A 90 -0.12 -5.30 11.07
C ASN A 90 -1.25 -6.18 10.51
N VAL A 91 -2.24 -6.51 11.34
CA VAL A 91 -3.43 -7.25 10.87
C VAL A 91 -4.23 -6.43 9.86
N LEU A 92 -4.47 -5.14 10.12
CA LEU A 92 -5.19 -4.26 9.20
C LEU A 92 -4.45 -4.06 7.87
N LEU A 93 -3.13 -3.91 7.90
CA LEU A 93 -2.31 -3.80 6.71
C LEU A 93 -2.40 -5.07 5.85
N TRP A 94 -2.37 -6.24 6.49
CA TRP A 94 -2.52 -7.50 5.80
C TRP A 94 -3.92 -7.68 5.20
N LEU A 95 -4.98 -7.32 5.92
CA LEU A 95 -6.35 -7.32 5.39
C LEU A 95 -6.49 -6.39 4.18
N THR A 96 -5.84 -5.23 4.22
CA THR A 96 -5.80 -4.30 3.08
C THR A 96 -5.11 -4.93 1.88
N LEU A 97 -3.98 -5.61 2.09
CA LEU A 97 -3.29 -6.34 1.02
C LEU A 97 -4.17 -7.47 0.46
N ALA A 98 -4.79 -8.26 1.34
CA ALA A 98 -5.69 -9.35 0.91
C ALA A 98 -6.86 -8.81 0.06
N LEU A 99 -7.46 -7.69 0.46
CA LEU A 99 -8.49 -7.02 -0.33
C LEU A 99 -7.94 -6.52 -1.67
N ALA A 100 -6.78 -5.87 -1.68
CA ALA A 100 -6.14 -5.40 -2.91
C ALA A 100 -5.84 -6.55 -3.87
N VAL A 101 -5.35 -7.69 -3.38
CA VAL A 101 -5.12 -8.90 -4.19
C VAL A 101 -6.44 -9.48 -4.71
N ALA A 102 -7.48 -9.56 -3.89
CA ALA A 102 -8.79 -10.02 -4.34
C ALA A 102 -9.36 -9.14 -5.46
N LEU A 103 -9.24 -7.82 -5.32
CA LEU A 103 -9.64 -6.88 -6.36
C LEU A 103 -8.74 -6.98 -7.61
N LEU A 104 -7.45 -7.20 -7.44
CA LEU A 104 -6.50 -7.39 -8.56
C LEU A 104 -6.86 -8.65 -9.38
N ILE A 105 -7.28 -9.74 -8.74
CA ILE A 105 -7.83 -10.90 -9.44
C ILE A 105 -9.07 -10.49 -10.26
N GLY A 106 -9.89 -9.63 -9.71
CA GLY A 106 -11.03 -9.05 -10.44
C GLY A 106 -10.60 -8.18 -11.63
N VAL A 107 -9.52 -7.41 -11.50
CA VAL A 107 -8.92 -6.60 -12.58
C VAL A 107 -8.48 -7.51 -13.73
N TRP A 108 -7.74 -8.57 -13.44
CA TRP A 108 -7.31 -9.56 -14.44
C TRP A 108 -8.46 -10.23 -15.18
N ARG A 109 -9.59 -10.42 -14.49
CA ARG A 109 -10.77 -11.10 -15.07
C ARG A 109 -11.72 -10.18 -15.84
N ARG A 110 -11.67 -8.86 -15.60
CA ARG A 110 -12.74 -7.95 -16.07
C ARG A 110 -12.24 -6.72 -16.83
N LEU A 111 -10.98 -6.37 -16.68
CA LEU A 111 -10.38 -5.21 -17.34
C LEU A 111 -9.35 -5.67 -18.38
N SER A 112 -8.80 -4.71 -19.14
CA SER A 112 -7.77 -5.02 -20.13
C SER A 112 -6.44 -5.40 -19.46
N ALA A 113 -5.60 -6.14 -20.19
CA ALA A 113 -4.27 -6.54 -19.74
C ALA A 113 -3.38 -5.35 -19.32
N ALA A 114 -3.56 -4.18 -19.93
CA ALA A 114 -2.84 -2.98 -19.56
C ALA A 114 -3.16 -2.52 -18.13
N HIS A 115 -4.45 -2.52 -17.74
CA HIS A 115 -4.86 -2.20 -16.37
C HIS A 115 -4.35 -3.24 -15.37
N ALA A 116 -4.39 -4.52 -15.76
CA ALA A 116 -3.92 -5.61 -14.93
C ALA A 116 -2.41 -5.54 -14.71
N ALA A 117 -1.63 -5.34 -15.78
CA ALA A 117 -0.18 -5.18 -15.68
C ALA A 117 0.22 -3.97 -14.83
N TYR A 118 -0.42 -2.82 -15.07
CA TYR A 118 -0.20 -1.61 -14.25
C TYR A 118 -0.47 -1.87 -12.77
N ALA A 119 -1.66 -2.38 -12.44
CA ALA A 119 -2.03 -2.60 -11.04
C ALA A 119 -1.13 -3.66 -10.36
N THR A 120 -0.72 -4.70 -11.10
CA THR A 120 0.20 -5.72 -10.61
C THR A 120 1.57 -5.11 -10.32
N ALA A 121 2.18 -4.41 -11.28
CA ALA A 121 3.49 -3.80 -11.09
C ALA A 121 3.49 -2.80 -9.93
N ALA A 122 2.47 -1.96 -9.86
CA ALA A 122 2.33 -0.95 -8.81
C ALA A 122 2.08 -1.56 -7.41
N LEU A 123 1.46 -2.73 -7.32
CA LEU A 123 1.29 -3.45 -6.04
C LEU A 123 2.56 -4.21 -5.63
N LEU A 124 3.30 -4.77 -6.60
CA LEU A 124 4.55 -5.49 -6.35
C LEU A 124 5.67 -4.56 -5.87
N LEU A 125 5.66 -3.30 -6.31
CA LEU A 125 6.70 -2.35 -5.95
C LEU A 125 6.82 -2.14 -4.42
N PRO A 126 5.77 -1.73 -3.67
CA PRO A 126 5.87 -1.58 -2.22
C PRO A 126 6.15 -2.90 -1.49
N LEU A 127 5.68 -4.05 -2.01
CA LEU A 127 6.00 -5.36 -1.46
C LEU A 127 7.49 -5.71 -1.60
N SER A 128 8.20 -5.08 -2.54
CA SER A 128 9.63 -5.32 -2.73
C SER A 128 10.52 -4.62 -1.70
N TYR A 129 9.95 -3.73 -0.89
CA TYR A 129 10.65 -2.91 0.10
C TYR A 129 10.01 -3.03 1.50
N PRO A 130 10.02 -4.22 2.11
CA PRO A 130 9.45 -4.40 3.45
C PRO A 130 10.23 -3.61 4.51
N VAL A 131 9.53 -3.17 5.55
CA VAL A 131 10.09 -2.40 6.67
C VAL A 131 9.78 -3.11 7.99
N ALA A 132 10.78 -3.35 8.83
CA ALA A 132 10.53 -3.86 10.17
C ALA A 132 10.16 -2.70 11.13
N PRO A 133 9.21 -2.87 12.07
CA PRO A 133 8.42 -4.08 12.36
C PRO A 133 7.09 -4.18 11.60
N GLN A 134 6.84 -3.32 10.62
CA GLN A 134 5.61 -3.24 9.85
C GLN A 134 5.91 -3.43 8.34
N PRO A 135 6.11 -4.68 7.88
CA PRO A 135 6.56 -4.95 6.51
C PRO A 135 5.63 -4.39 5.41
N LEU A 136 4.35 -4.25 5.72
CA LEU A 136 3.34 -3.67 4.82
C LEU A 136 3.02 -2.20 5.12
N MET A 137 3.93 -1.48 5.78
CA MET A 137 3.73 -0.08 6.13
C MET A 137 3.29 0.75 4.92
N SER A 138 2.24 1.55 5.10
CA SER A 138 1.63 2.39 4.06
C SER A 138 0.89 1.64 2.94
N MET A 139 0.62 0.33 3.07
CA MET A 139 -0.13 -0.45 2.09
C MET A 139 -1.49 0.19 1.71
N PRO A 140 -2.29 0.73 2.65
CA PRO A 140 -3.55 1.41 2.30
C PRO A 140 -3.33 2.59 1.36
N ARG A 141 -2.25 3.36 1.55
CA ARG A 141 -1.91 4.51 0.71
C ARG A 141 -1.52 4.07 -0.71
N PHE A 142 -0.72 3.00 -0.83
CA PHE A 142 -0.36 2.44 -2.12
C PHE A 142 -1.58 1.86 -2.84
N ALA A 143 -2.45 1.12 -2.14
CA ALA A 143 -3.66 0.57 -2.73
C ALA A 143 -4.66 1.66 -3.16
N ALA A 144 -4.75 2.76 -2.41
CA ALA A 144 -5.69 3.86 -2.68
C ALA A 144 -5.43 4.60 -3.99
N VAL A 145 -4.21 4.58 -4.53
CA VAL A 145 -3.90 5.21 -5.82
C VAL A 145 -4.11 4.28 -7.01
N LEU A 146 -4.41 3.01 -6.78
CA LEU A 146 -4.60 2.01 -7.82
C LEU A 146 -6.05 2.04 -8.36
N TYR A 147 -6.36 3.02 -9.20
CA TYR A 147 -7.71 3.19 -9.76
C TYR A 147 -8.33 1.90 -10.37
N PRO A 148 -7.59 0.94 -10.98
CA PRO A 148 -8.23 -0.26 -11.51
C PRO A 148 -8.91 -1.12 -10.43
N LEU A 149 -8.42 -1.09 -9.20
CA LEU A 149 -9.05 -1.79 -8.06
C LEU A 149 -10.43 -1.19 -7.77
N PHE A 150 -10.54 0.14 -7.80
CA PHE A 150 -11.81 0.84 -7.57
C PHE A 150 -12.80 0.63 -8.70
N LEU A 151 -12.36 0.52 -9.95
CA LEU A 151 -13.24 0.15 -11.07
C LEU A 151 -13.89 -1.22 -10.83
N VAL A 152 -13.11 -2.21 -10.41
CA VAL A 152 -13.62 -3.55 -10.10
C VAL A 152 -14.52 -3.54 -8.86
N ALA A 153 -14.16 -2.80 -7.83
CA ALA A 153 -15.01 -2.62 -6.65
C ALA A 153 -16.36 -2.01 -7.04
N GLY A 154 -16.36 -0.95 -7.87
CA GLY A 154 -17.58 -0.32 -8.41
C GLY A 154 -18.44 -1.28 -9.23
N LEU A 155 -17.82 -2.10 -10.09
CA LEU A 155 -18.53 -3.17 -10.83
C LEU A 155 -19.12 -4.23 -9.90
N GLY A 156 -18.49 -4.49 -8.77
CA GLY A 156 -19.02 -5.36 -7.71
C GLY A 156 -20.22 -4.73 -7.03
N LEU A 157 -20.10 -3.49 -6.59
CA LEU A 157 -21.19 -2.73 -5.95
C LEU A 157 -22.43 -2.61 -6.85
N ALA A 158 -22.21 -2.36 -8.15
CA ALA A 158 -23.33 -2.25 -9.11
C ALA A 158 -24.17 -3.53 -9.27
N ARG A 159 -23.65 -4.68 -8.82
CA ARG A 159 -24.35 -5.97 -8.85
C ARG A 159 -25.02 -6.32 -7.52
N MET A 160 -24.77 -5.53 -6.48
CA MET A 160 -25.38 -5.74 -5.16
C MET A 160 -26.79 -5.16 -5.11
N PRO A 161 -27.66 -5.68 -4.24
CA PRO A 161 -28.90 -5.01 -3.88
C PRO A 161 -28.61 -3.57 -3.43
N ARG A 162 -29.48 -2.62 -3.84
CA ARG A 162 -29.28 -1.18 -3.58
C ARG A 162 -28.99 -0.89 -2.10
N ALA A 163 -29.70 -1.54 -1.19
CA ALA A 163 -29.48 -1.35 0.25
C ALA A 163 -28.06 -1.74 0.67
N ALA A 164 -27.56 -2.91 0.21
CA ALA A 164 -26.21 -3.36 0.51
C ALA A 164 -25.13 -2.42 -0.08
N ALA A 165 -25.32 -1.97 -1.33
CA ALA A 165 -24.38 -1.03 -1.96
C ALA A 165 -24.35 0.30 -1.20
N VAL A 166 -25.50 0.84 -0.80
CA VAL A 166 -25.60 2.07 0.00
C VAL A 166 -24.91 1.88 1.36
N SER A 167 -25.12 0.74 2.02
CA SER A 167 -24.47 0.45 3.32
C SER A 167 -22.95 0.41 3.20
N VAL A 168 -22.40 -0.22 2.14
CA VAL A 168 -20.95 -0.25 1.90
C VAL A 168 -20.40 1.15 1.64
N LEU A 169 -21.09 1.95 0.82
CA LEU A 169 -20.66 3.33 0.53
C LEU A 169 -20.74 4.21 1.78
N ALA A 170 -21.80 4.10 2.58
CA ALA A 170 -21.93 4.83 3.83
C ALA A 170 -20.85 4.45 4.85
N ALA A 171 -20.57 3.14 4.99
CA ALA A 171 -19.49 2.66 5.85
C ALA A 171 -18.11 3.18 5.37
N SER A 172 -17.88 3.18 4.06
CA SER A 172 -16.63 3.71 3.48
C SER A 172 -16.48 5.22 3.72
N ALA A 173 -17.55 5.99 3.54
CA ALA A 173 -17.56 7.42 3.80
C ALA A 173 -17.33 7.73 5.29
N GLY A 174 -17.98 6.97 6.19
CA GLY A 174 -17.77 7.08 7.63
C GLY A 174 -16.34 6.73 8.04
N GLY A 175 -15.78 5.67 7.46
CA GLY A 175 -14.38 5.28 7.66
C GLY A 175 -13.41 6.37 7.20
N LEU A 176 -13.65 6.96 6.03
CA LEU A 176 -12.83 8.06 5.52
C LEU A 176 -12.90 9.28 6.44
N ALA A 177 -14.09 9.65 6.90
CA ALA A 177 -14.27 10.75 7.85
C ALA A 177 -13.53 10.50 9.16
N ALA A 178 -13.62 9.28 9.71
CA ALA A 178 -12.91 8.90 10.93
C ALA A 178 -11.38 8.96 10.76
N VAL A 179 -10.84 8.41 9.67
CA VAL A 179 -9.40 8.44 9.36
C VAL A 179 -8.92 9.89 9.18
N SER A 180 -9.71 10.72 8.48
CA SER A 180 -9.40 12.14 8.30
C SER A 180 -9.38 12.89 9.63
N ALA A 181 -10.34 12.63 10.52
CA ALA A 181 -10.37 13.23 11.86
C ALA A 181 -9.17 12.81 12.72
N ILE A 182 -8.77 11.52 12.67
CA ILE A 182 -7.58 11.03 13.38
C ILE A 182 -6.32 11.71 12.82
N PHE A 183 -6.20 11.85 11.51
CA PHE A 183 -5.06 12.52 10.86
C PHE A 183 -4.97 13.99 11.25
N THR A 184 -6.09 14.72 11.27
CA THR A 184 -6.10 16.13 11.71
C THR A 184 -5.72 16.31 13.18
N CYS A 185 -5.85 15.26 14.00
CA CYS A 185 -5.37 15.24 15.39
C CYS A 185 -3.88 14.83 15.49
N TRP A 186 -3.11 14.89 14.42
CA TRP A 186 -1.69 14.53 14.36
C TRP A 186 -1.39 13.09 14.81
N ARG A 187 -2.35 12.19 14.69
CA ARG A 187 -2.14 10.76 14.94
C ARG A 187 -1.78 10.03 13.65
N TRP A 188 -0.81 9.14 13.75
CA TRP A 188 -0.40 8.34 12.60
C TRP A 188 -1.52 7.37 12.21
N VAL A 189 -1.88 7.36 10.90
CA VAL A 189 -3.01 6.56 10.37
C VAL A 189 -2.62 5.63 9.21
N ALA A 190 -1.34 5.55 8.82
CA ALA A 190 -0.91 4.74 7.68
C ALA A 190 0.43 4.04 7.93
#